data_9549ea6bce8960282b07ddc60674fef5
#
_entry.id   9549ea6bce8960282b07ddc60674fef5
#
_cell.length_a   1.000
_cell.length_b   1.000
_cell.length_c   1.000
_cell.angle_alpha   90.00
_cell.angle_beta   90.00
_cell.angle_gamma   90.00
#
_symmetry.space_group_name_H-M   'P 1'
#
loop_
_entity.id
_entity.type
_entity.pdbx_description
1 polymer ?
#
loop_
_entity_poly.entity_id
_entity_poly.type
_entity_poly.pdbx_seq_one_letter_code
_entity_poly.pdbx_strand_id
1 'polypeptide(L)'
;MRVLLSGYNGTMGQVLKNYIQDSTDIEIVAGVGRELLDEEFPTYTSYEGLEKIADVIIDFSHHAGTEELVEYAKRTGTKVVIATTGHTQEELELIDELATQVGVVYAGNYSLGVNVLVELVKKASELLLGYDIEVIEKHHNKKVDAPSGTAKMLVDAVKDVEDYNRVYGRHGDMKRQEKEIGIHAVRGGTIVGEHEVIFAGEDEVIEIKHTALSKKMFAKGSVTAAQWLNSVDKPRLYSMKDVLGIE
;
A
#
# COMPACT_ATOMS: atom_id res chain seq x y z
N MET A 1 -17.99 7.52 -11.08
CA MET A 1 -16.73 6.91 -11.56
C MET A 1 -16.96 5.42 -11.77
N ARG A 2 -16.62 4.90 -12.94
CA ARG A 2 -16.77 3.48 -13.32
C ARG A 2 -15.46 2.76 -13.04
N VAL A 3 -15.51 1.68 -12.27
CA VAL A 3 -14.32 0.95 -11.80
C VAL A 3 -14.35 -0.50 -12.29
N LEU A 4 -13.22 -0.98 -12.83
CA LEU A 4 -12.94 -2.39 -13.03
C LEU A 4 -12.10 -2.90 -11.86
N LEU A 5 -12.55 -3.99 -11.21
CA LEU A 5 -11.81 -4.62 -10.12
C LEU A 5 -10.95 -5.79 -10.64
N SER A 6 -9.64 -5.64 -10.60
CA SER A 6 -8.69 -6.71 -10.83
C SER A 6 -8.44 -7.48 -9.53
N GLY A 7 -8.58 -8.78 -9.56
CA GLY A 7 -8.52 -9.62 -8.35
C GLY A 7 -9.80 -9.57 -7.51
N TYR A 8 -10.97 -9.32 -8.13
CA TYR A 8 -12.26 -9.12 -7.46
C TYR A 8 -12.66 -10.30 -6.54
N ASN A 9 -12.30 -11.52 -6.88
CA ASN A 9 -12.61 -12.75 -6.13
C ASN A 9 -11.61 -13.05 -5.00
N GLY A 10 -10.53 -12.27 -4.87
CA GLY A 10 -9.58 -12.36 -3.76
C GLY A 10 -10.08 -11.69 -2.47
N THR A 11 -9.34 -11.92 -1.37
CA THR A 11 -9.69 -11.33 -0.05
C THR A 11 -9.86 -9.81 -0.11
N MET A 12 -8.93 -9.09 -0.76
CA MET A 12 -9.01 -7.63 -0.86
C MET A 12 -10.06 -7.17 -1.87
N GLY A 13 -10.25 -7.91 -2.98
CA GLY A 13 -11.32 -7.65 -3.94
C GLY A 13 -12.70 -7.68 -3.28
N GLN A 14 -12.96 -8.66 -2.42
CA GLN A 14 -14.21 -8.77 -1.66
C GLN A 14 -14.37 -7.63 -0.63
N VAL A 15 -13.29 -7.23 0.04
CA VAL A 15 -13.31 -6.06 0.95
C VAL A 15 -13.64 -4.78 0.18
N LEU A 16 -13.04 -4.61 -0.99
CA LEU A 16 -13.23 -3.45 -1.85
C LEU A 16 -14.65 -3.41 -2.42
N LYS A 17 -15.16 -4.55 -2.93
CA LYS A 17 -16.56 -4.69 -3.37
C LYS A 17 -17.53 -4.24 -2.28
N ASN A 18 -17.40 -4.80 -1.08
CA ASN A 18 -18.27 -4.44 0.05
C ASN A 18 -18.09 -2.97 0.49
N TYR A 19 -16.93 -2.38 0.28
CA TYR A 19 -16.70 -0.97 0.59
C TYR A 19 -17.37 -0.03 -0.42
N ILE A 20 -17.39 -0.42 -1.71
CA ILE A 20 -17.97 0.38 -2.80
C ILE A 20 -19.49 0.21 -2.86
N GLN A 21 -20.03 -0.93 -2.43
CA GLN A 21 -21.46 -1.26 -2.57
C GLN A 21 -22.40 -0.18 -2.02
N ASP A 22 -22.02 0.51 -0.95
CA ASP A 22 -22.79 1.59 -0.33
C ASP A 22 -22.47 2.98 -0.95
N SER A 23 -21.62 3.05 -1.98
CA SER A 23 -21.24 4.31 -2.61
C SER A 23 -22.23 4.71 -3.70
N THR A 24 -22.62 5.97 -3.74
CA THR A 24 -23.44 6.55 -4.82
C THR A 24 -22.61 7.08 -5.98
N ASP A 25 -21.30 7.28 -5.78
CA ASP A 25 -20.42 7.98 -6.72
C ASP A 25 -19.51 7.03 -7.51
N ILE A 26 -19.52 5.73 -7.16
CA ILE A 26 -18.65 4.71 -7.75
C ILE A 26 -19.49 3.50 -8.12
N GLU A 27 -19.31 3.03 -9.35
CA GLU A 27 -19.96 1.85 -9.91
C GLU A 27 -18.89 0.82 -10.28
N ILE A 28 -19.05 -0.43 -9.83
CA ILE A 28 -18.24 -1.54 -10.30
C ILE A 28 -18.87 -2.05 -11.60
N VAL A 29 -18.16 -1.87 -12.70
CA VAL A 29 -18.68 -2.23 -14.04
C VAL A 29 -18.16 -3.57 -14.53
N ALA A 30 -17.09 -4.10 -13.93
CA ALA A 30 -16.56 -5.42 -14.23
C ALA A 30 -15.60 -5.92 -13.13
N GLY A 31 -15.43 -7.24 -13.06
CA GLY A 31 -14.41 -7.89 -12.27
C GLY A 31 -13.57 -8.83 -13.13
N VAL A 32 -12.23 -8.74 -13.02
CA VAL A 32 -11.30 -9.72 -13.59
C VAL A 32 -10.68 -10.52 -12.45
N GLY A 33 -10.65 -11.86 -12.56
CA GLY A 33 -10.13 -12.72 -11.52
C GLY A 33 -9.86 -14.13 -12.02
N ARG A 34 -9.36 -15.01 -11.15
CA ARG A 34 -8.99 -16.39 -11.55
C ARG A 34 -10.17 -17.31 -11.85
N GLU A 35 -11.32 -17.01 -11.28
CA GLU A 35 -12.54 -17.81 -11.38
C GLU A 35 -13.72 -16.87 -11.64
N LEU A 36 -14.70 -17.34 -12.40
CA LEU A 36 -15.96 -16.63 -12.56
C LEU A 36 -16.83 -16.86 -11.34
N LEU A 37 -17.25 -15.79 -10.70
CA LEU A 37 -18.26 -15.81 -9.64
C LEU A 37 -19.54 -15.14 -10.15
N ASP A 38 -20.68 -15.54 -9.61
CA ASP A 38 -21.96 -14.88 -9.84
C ASP A 38 -22.00 -13.58 -9.02
N GLU A 39 -21.89 -12.46 -9.70
CA GLU A 39 -21.82 -11.11 -9.12
C GLU A 39 -22.85 -10.21 -9.79
N GLU A 40 -23.17 -9.08 -9.16
CA GLU A 40 -24.09 -8.06 -9.74
C GLU A 40 -23.49 -7.33 -10.95
N PHE A 41 -22.24 -7.57 -11.29
CA PHE A 41 -21.51 -7.02 -12.42
C PHE A 41 -20.87 -8.14 -13.26
N PRO A 42 -20.60 -7.90 -14.57
CA PRO A 42 -19.91 -8.87 -15.42
C PRO A 42 -18.55 -9.28 -14.87
N THR A 43 -18.25 -10.58 -14.91
CA THR A 43 -16.99 -11.16 -14.44
C THR A 43 -16.23 -11.87 -15.56
N TYR A 44 -14.91 -11.79 -15.54
CA TYR A 44 -14.01 -12.31 -16.55
C TYR A 44 -12.82 -12.99 -15.92
N THR A 45 -12.20 -13.93 -16.64
CA THR A 45 -10.97 -14.60 -16.20
C THR A 45 -9.71 -13.99 -16.80
N SER A 46 -9.86 -13.07 -17.78
CA SER A 46 -8.77 -12.37 -18.45
C SER A 46 -9.26 -11.01 -18.98
N TYR A 47 -8.33 -10.18 -19.45
CA TYR A 47 -8.64 -8.91 -20.13
C TYR A 47 -8.81 -9.07 -21.64
N GLU A 48 -8.64 -10.29 -22.17
CA GLU A 48 -8.73 -10.57 -23.61
C GLU A 48 -10.11 -10.19 -24.16
N GLY A 49 -10.14 -9.44 -25.25
CA GLY A 49 -11.36 -9.00 -25.90
C GLY A 49 -12.19 -7.93 -25.17
N LEU A 50 -11.79 -7.52 -23.96
CA LEU A 50 -12.48 -6.45 -23.25
C LEU A 50 -12.19 -5.09 -23.90
N GLU A 51 -13.26 -4.39 -24.28
CA GLU A 51 -13.19 -2.98 -24.69
C GLU A 51 -13.04 -2.06 -23.47
N LYS A 52 -12.87 -0.76 -23.71
CA LYS A 52 -12.85 0.24 -22.63
C LYS A 52 -14.22 0.33 -21.94
N ILE A 53 -14.31 -0.18 -20.72
CA ILE A 53 -15.55 -0.21 -19.92
C ILE A 53 -15.48 0.59 -18.63
N ALA A 54 -14.28 0.96 -18.17
CA ALA A 54 -14.05 1.65 -16.91
C ALA A 54 -13.23 2.92 -17.08
N ASP A 55 -13.36 3.83 -16.13
CA ASP A 55 -12.54 5.03 -16.01
C ASP A 55 -11.19 4.70 -15.33
N VAL A 56 -11.23 3.83 -14.32
CA VAL A 56 -10.08 3.42 -13.53
C VAL A 56 -10.15 1.91 -13.22
N ILE A 57 -8.99 1.24 -13.28
CA ILE A 57 -8.82 -0.13 -12.75
C ILE A 57 -8.26 0.00 -11.33
N ILE A 58 -8.81 -0.78 -10.38
CA ILE A 58 -8.21 -0.98 -9.06
C ILE A 58 -7.74 -2.43 -8.98
N ASP A 59 -6.42 -2.62 -8.86
CA ASP A 59 -5.79 -3.92 -8.91
C ASP A 59 -5.32 -4.41 -7.53
N PHE A 60 -5.93 -5.48 -7.04
CA PHE A 60 -5.54 -6.30 -5.90
C PHE A 60 -5.39 -7.76 -6.31
N SER A 61 -4.75 -8.02 -7.42
CA SER A 61 -4.60 -9.36 -7.98
C SER A 61 -3.29 -10.04 -7.51
N HIS A 62 -2.53 -10.56 -8.43
CA HIS A 62 -1.22 -11.17 -8.23
C HIS A 62 -0.26 -10.59 -9.28
N HIS A 63 0.99 -10.35 -8.89
CA HIS A 63 1.99 -9.70 -9.75
C HIS A 63 2.15 -10.39 -11.13
N ALA A 64 2.03 -11.73 -11.18
CA ALA A 64 2.09 -12.47 -12.46
C ALA A 64 1.01 -12.08 -13.50
N GLY A 65 -0.02 -11.32 -13.11
CA GLY A 65 -1.03 -10.77 -14.02
C GLY A 65 -0.71 -9.36 -14.52
N THR A 66 0.43 -8.81 -14.14
CA THR A 66 0.82 -7.42 -14.44
C THR A 66 0.93 -7.15 -15.94
N GLU A 67 1.52 -8.06 -16.70
CA GLU A 67 1.67 -7.90 -18.15
C GLU A 67 0.31 -7.74 -18.85
N GLU A 68 -0.63 -8.63 -18.57
CA GLU A 68 -1.99 -8.60 -19.16
C GLU A 68 -2.76 -7.34 -18.74
N LEU A 69 -2.65 -6.91 -17.47
CA LEU A 69 -3.21 -5.67 -16.97
C LEU A 69 -2.64 -4.46 -17.71
N VAL A 70 -1.33 -4.40 -17.88
CA VAL A 70 -0.61 -3.32 -18.56
C VAL A 70 -1.02 -3.24 -20.04
N GLU A 71 -1.07 -4.36 -20.75
CA GLU A 71 -1.51 -4.42 -22.15
C GLU A 71 -2.96 -3.91 -22.30
N TYR A 72 -3.86 -4.34 -21.43
CA TYR A 72 -5.23 -3.84 -21.45
C TYR A 72 -5.30 -2.33 -21.19
N ALA A 73 -4.60 -1.85 -20.17
CA ALA A 73 -4.60 -0.43 -19.81
C ALA A 73 -4.00 0.45 -20.93
N LYS A 74 -2.91 0.01 -21.57
CA LYS A 74 -2.32 0.67 -22.76
C LYS A 74 -3.33 0.74 -23.92
N ARG A 75 -3.93 -0.40 -24.28
CA ARG A 75 -4.86 -0.51 -25.40
C ARG A 75 -6.12 0.35 -25.23
N THR A 76 -6.61 0.45 -24.01
CA THR A 76 -7.86 1.15 -23.71
C THR A 76 -7.66 2.59 -23.22
N GLY A 77 -6.45 2.97 -22.85
CA GLY A 77 -6.17 4.25 -22.19
C GLY A 77 -6.81 4.35 -20.81
N THR A 78 -7.00 3.22 -20.10
CA THR A 78 -7.62 3.20 -18.77
C THR A 78 -6.58 3.45 -17.70
N LYS A 79 -6.86 4.36 -16.77
CA LYS A 79 -6.00 4.67 -15.63
C LYS A 79 -5.96 3.51 -14.63
N VAL A 80 -4.86 3.34 -13.90
CA VAL A 80 -4.69 2.16 -13.03
C VAL A 80 -4.21 2.54 -11.63
N VAL A 81 -4.84 1.97 -10.61
CA VAL A 81 -4.39 1.95 -9.22
C VAL A 81 -3.87 0.55 -8.93
N ILE A 82 -2.56 0.38 -8.79
CA ILE A 82 -1.90 -0.91 -8.58
C ILE A 82 -1.59 -1.07 -7.10
N ALA A 83 -2.38 -1.92 -6.42
CA ALA A 83 -2.18 -2.28 -5.00
C ALA A 83 -1.60 -3.71 -4.84
N THR A 84 -1.43 -4.41 -5.92
CA THR A 84 -0.68 -5.68 -5.95
C THR A 84 0.78 -5.42 -5.58
N THR A 85 1.37 -6.35 -4.85
CA THR A 85 2.74 -6.29 -4.35
C THR A 85 3.55 -7.49 -4.80
N GLY A 86 4.88 -7.43 -4.67
CA GLY A 86 5.78 -8.54 -5.00
C GLY A 86 6.17 -8.61 -6.48
N HIS A 87 6.05 -7.51 -7.20
CA HIS A 87 6.47 -7.41 -8.60
C HIS A 87 7.97 -7.69 -8.77
N THR A 88 8.32 -8.35 -9.85
CA THR A 88 9.71 -8.49 -10.32
C THR A 88 10.20 -7.18 -10.91
N GLN A 89 11.49 -7.09 -11.20
CA GLN A 89 12.06 -5.89 -11.84
C GLN A 89 11.45 -5.66 -13.22
N GLU A 90 11.26 -6.72 -13.99
CA GLU A 90 10.66 -6.67 -15.32
C GLU A 90 9.20 -6.18 -15.27
N GLU A 91 8.45 -6.63 -14.27
CA GLU A 91 7.06 -6.18 -14.06
C GLU A 91 7.00 -4.70 -13.63
N LEU A 92 7.97 -4.23 -12.83
CA LEU A 92 8.08 -2.80 -12.49
C LEU A 92 8.40 -1.94 -13.72
N GLU A 93 9.26 -2.41 -14.63
CA GLU A 93 9.56 -1.74 -15.89
C GLU A 93 8.33 -1.63 -16.80
N LEU A 94 7.45 -2.65 -16.82
CA LEU A 94 6.17 -2.60 -17.53
C LEU A 94 5.23 -1.53 -16.93
N ILE A 95 5.20 -1.40 -15.61
CA ILE A 95 4.40 -0.38 -14.90
C ILE A 95 4.95 1.02 -15.22
N ASP A 96 6.27 1.21 -15.21
CA ASP A 96 6.92 2.48 -15.56
C ASP A 96 6.62 2.88 -17.01
N GLU A 97 6.69 1.91 -17.94
CA GLU A 97 6.32 2.14 -19.33
C GLU A 97 4.84 2.52 -19.49
N LEU A 98 3.92 1.81 -18.80
CA LEU A 98 2.49 2.15 -18.80
C LEU A 98 2.27 3.59 -18.33
N ALA A 99 2.99 4.03 -17.31
CA ALA A 99 2.85 5.36 -16.73
C ALA A 99 3.27 6.49 -17.69
N THR A 100 3.97 6.17 -18.78
CA THR A 100 4.24 7.15 -19.86
C THR A 100 3.02 7.41 -20.76
N GLN A 101 2.00 6.55 -20.71
CA GLN A 101 0.84 6.58 -21.61
C GLN A 101 -0.46 6.90 -20.85
N VAL A 102 -0.61 6.41 -19.61
CA VAL A 102 -1.78 6.66 -18.76
C VAL A 102 -1.35 7.03 -17.34
N GLY A 103 -2.26 7.62 -16.57
CA GLY A 103 -2.02 7.84 -15.15
C GLY A 103 -2.02 6.52 -14.38
N VAL A 104 -0.97 6.27 -13.60
CA VAL A 104 -0.84 5.09 -12.74
C VAL A 104 -0.54 5.54 -11.31
N VAL A 105 -1.29 5.05 -10.32
CA VAL A 105 -0.89 5.13 -8.91
C VAL A 105 -0.34 3.77 -8.50
N TYR A 106 0.92 3.74 -8.07
CA TYR A 106 1.56 2.54 -7.53
C TYR A 106 2.05 2.78 -6.11
N ALA A 107 1.64 1.93 -5.17
CA ALA A 107 2.06 2.03 -3.78
C ALA A 107 2.05 0.66 -3.08
N GLY A 108 3.07 0.44 -2.25
CA GLY A 108 3.14 -0.75 -1.39
C GLY A 108 2.13 -0.75 -0.24
N ASN A 109 1.50 0.40 0.05
CA ASN A 109 0.48 0.52 1.09
C ASN A 109 -0.51 1.65 0.78
N TYR A 110 -1.79 1.31 0.72
CA TYR A 110 -2.89 2.25 0.43
C TYR A 110 -3.57 2.81 1.68
N SER A 111 -3.15 2.46 2.90
CA SER A 111 -3.70 3.09 4.10
C SER A 111 -3.30 4.57 4.16
N LEU A 112 -4.29 5.46 4.19
CA LEU A 112 -4.06 6.90 4.35
C LEU A 112 -3.31 7.17 5.66
N GLY A 113 -3.74 6.51 6.76
CA GLY A 113 -3.12 6.66 8.07
C GLY A 113 -1.66 6.18 8.11
N VAL A 114 -1.32 5.10 7.39
CA VAL A 114 0.08 4.62 7.30
C VAL A 114 0.94 5.61 6.52
N ASN A 115 0.45 6.15 5.41
CA ASN A 115 1.22 7.13 4.63
C ASN A 115 1.47 8.42 5.44
N VAL A 116 0.47 8.90 6.18
CA VAL A 116 0.64 10.02 7.12
C VAL A 116 1.63 9.67 8.24
N LEU A 117 1.55 8.45 8.81
CA LEU A 117 2.50 7.99 9.82
C LEU A 117 3.95 8.04 9.31
N VAL A 118 4.20 7.57 8.08
CA VAL A 118 5.53 7.58 7.45
C VAL A 118 6.08 9.00 7.37
N GLU A 119 5.29 9.97 6.93
CA GLU A 119 5.71 11.37 6.85
C GLU A 119 5.95 12.00 8.23
N LEU A 120 5.09 11.71 9.21
CA LEU A 120 5.29 12.17 10.58
C LEU A 120 6.57 11.60 11.19
N VAL A 121 6.87 10.31 10.96
CA VAL A 121 8.10 9.66 11.40
C VAL A 121 9.32 10.28 10.73
N LYS A 122 9.27 10.51 9.42
CA LYS A 122 10.34 11.20 8.70
C LYS A 122 10.59 12.58 9.29
N LYS A 123 9.52 13.36 9.49
CA LYS A 123 9.64 14.70 10.07
C LYS A 123 10.16 14.71 11.51
N ALA A 124 9.72 13.76 12.32
CA ALA A 124 10.23 13.57 13.68
C ALA A 124 11.73 13.24 13.66
N SER A 125 12.16 12.34 12.77
CA SER A 125 13.57 11.95 12.62
C SER A 125 14.48 13.15 12.25
N GLU A 126 13.98 14.08 11.42
CA GLU A 126 14.71 15.30 11.07
C GLU A 126 14.90 16.25 12.27
N LEU A 127 13.95 16.28 13.18
CA LEU A 127 13.91 17.22 14.30
C LEU A 127 14.52 16.65 15.58
N LEU A 128 14.53 15.34 15.75
CA LEU A 128 14.94 14.61 16.95
C LEU A 128 16.27 13.87 16.72
N LEU A 129 17.24 14.52 16.08
CA LEU A 129 18.56 13.95 15.87
C LEU A 129 19.21 13.61 17.21
N GLY A 130 19.79 12.40 17.29
CA GLY A 130 20.43 11.88 18.50
C GLY A 130 19.49 11.18 19.48
N TYR A 131 18.17 11.13 19.21
CA TYR A 131 17.26 10.28 19.97
C TYR A 131 17.45 8.81 19.60
N ASP A 132 17.26 7.92 20.56
CA ASP A 132 17.17 6.49 20.32
C ASP A 132 15.87 6.13 19.61
N ILE A 133 15.95 5.31 18.56
CA ILE A 133 14.77 4.99 17.74
C ILE A 133 14.47 3.50 17.81
N GLU A 134 13.23 3.16 18.15
CA GLU A 134 12.72 1.79 18.18
C GLU A 134 11.42 1.70 17.35
N VAL A 135 11.32 0.68 16.52
CA VAL A 135 10.12 0.37 15.73
C VAL A 135 9.51 -0.92 16.24
N ILE A 136 8.25 -0.87 16.65
CA ILE A 136 7.51 -2.03 17.14
C ILE A 136 6.31 -2.27 16.22
N GLU A 137 6.19 -3.50 15.68
CA GLU A 137 5.03 -3.89 14.92
C GLU A 137 4.35 -5.14 15.50
N LYS A 138 3.04 -5.18 15.43
CA LYS A 138 2.24 -6.30 15.97
C LYS A 138 1.24 -6.76 14.92
N HIS A 139 1.18 -8.07 14.66
CA HIS A 139 0.23 -8.69 13.76
C HIS A 139 -0.26 -10.03 14.28
N HIS A 140 -1.27 -10.57 13.58
CA HIS A 140 -1.81 -11.90 13.88
C HIS A 140 -0.75 -13.01 13.78
N ASN A 141 -1.00 -14.12 14.46
CA ASN A 141 -0.10 -15.26 14.55
C ASN A 141 0.16 -15.99 13.21
N LYS A 142 -0.62 -15.72 12.17
CA LYS A 142 -0.48 -16.30 10.82
C LYS A 142 0.36 -15.46 9.86
N LYS A 143 0.85 -14.27 10.29
CA LYS A 143 1.67 -13.40 9.43
C LYS A 143 3.09 -13.97 9.32
N VAL A 144 3.52 -14.22 8.09
CA VAL A 144 4.81 -14.89 7.80
C VAL A 144 5.97 -13.89 7.81
N ASP A 145 5.80 -12.76 7.12
CA ASP A 145 6.86 -11.75 7.02
C ASP A 145 7.06 -11.01 8.35
N ALA A 146 8.31 -10.90 8.77
CA ALA A 146 8.77 -10.14 9.93
C ALA A 146 10.15 -9.52 9.62
N PRO A 147 10.31 -8.18 9.73
CA PRO A 147 9.25 -7.21 9.98
C PRO A 147 8.28 -7.05 8.80
N SER A 148 7.10 -6.49 9.09
CA SER A 148 6.07 -6.20 8.10
C SER A 148 6.53 -5.17 7.06
N GLY A 149 5.87 -5.14 5.89
CA GLY A 149 6.12 -4.13 4.86
C GLY A 149 6.02 -2.70 5.39
N THR A 150 5.01 -2.40 6.21
CA THR A 150 4.83 -1.08 6.85
C THR A 150 5.98 -0.74 7.81
N ALA A 151 6.44 -1.72 8.61
CA ALA A 151 7.59 -1.49 9.49
C ALA A 151 8.86 -1.16 8.69
N LYS A 152 9.06 -1.82 7.54
CA LYS A 152 10.17 -1.49 6.62
C LYS A 152 10.06 -0.07 6.09
N MET A 153 8.86 0.37 5.66
CA MET A 153 8.63 1.75 5.22
C MET A 153 8.98 2.77 6.31
N LEU A 154 8.64 2.49 7.58
CA LEU A 154 8.96 3.36 8.71
C LEU A 154 10.47 3.44 8.97
N VAL A 155 11.16 2.29 8.92
CA VAL A 155 12.63 2.23 9.05
C VAL A 155 13.30 2.97 7.90
N ASP A 156 12.82 2.82 6.68
CA ASP A 156 13.37 3.50 5.51
C ASP A 156 13.15 5.03 5.63
N ALA A 157 11.98 5.48 6.11
CA ALA A 157 11.72 6.90 6.36
C ALA A 157 12.69 7.53 7.37
N VAL A 158 13.11 6.80 8.41
CA VAL A 158 14.14 7.24 9.34
C VAL A 158 15.51 7.28 8.66
N LYS A 159 15.85 6.24 7.89
CA LYS A 159 17.14 6.13 7.19
C LYS A 159 17.32 7.17 6.08
N ASP A 160 16.24 7.66 5.49
CA ASP A 160 16.28 8.78 4.53
C ASP A 160 16.83 10.07 5.16
N VAL A 161 16.78 10.18 6.49
CA VAL A 161 17.29 11.33 7.23
C VAL A 161 18.74 11.14 7.67
N GLU A 162 19.05 9.96 8.22
CA GLU A 162 20.40 9.62 8.70
C GLU A 162 20.65 8.10 8.56
N ASP A 163 21.88 7.70 8.33
CA ASP A 163 22.25 6.28 8.20
C ASP A 163 22.30 5.59 9.57
N TYR A 164 21.34 4.71 9.80
CA TYR A 164 21.19 3.91 11.01
C TYR A 164 21.40 2.42 10.73
N ASN A 165 22.00 1.72 11.71
CA ASN A 165 22.12 0.27 11.71
C ASN A 165 20.82 -0.38 12.15
N ARG A 166 20.31 -1.35 11.39
CA ARG A 166 19.10 -2.12 11.73
C ARG A 166 19.43 -3.22 12.74
N VAL A 167 18.74 -3.23 13.89
CA VAL A 167 18.88 -4.28 14.92
C VAL A 167 17.53 -5.00 15.06
N TYR A 168 17.49 -6.26 14.63
CA TYR A 168 16.27 -7.07 14.66
C TYR A 168 16.15 -7.86 15.97
N GLY A 169 15.30 -7.38 16.85
CA GLY A 169 15.12 -7.95 18.18
C GLY A 169 16.35 -7.78 19.06
N ARG A 170 16.17 -7.36 20.28
CA ARG A 170 17.24 -7.23 21.25
C ARG A 170 17.11 -8.32 22.29
N HIS A 171 18.18 -9.08 22.54
CA HIS A 171 18.16 -10.20 23.49
C HIS A 171 19.50 -10.34 24.21
N GLY A 172 19.52 -11.02 25.37
CA GLY A 172 20.73 -11.25 26.16
C GLY A 172 21.30 -9.96 26.75
N ASP A 173 22.58 -10.00 27.11
CA ASP A 173 23.34 -8.87 27.66
C ASP A 173 23.94 -8.04 26.51
N MET A 174 23.19 -7.07 26.03
CA MET A 174 23.52 -6.26 24.85
C MET A 174 23.16 -4.79 25.08
N LYS A 175 24.18 -3.95 25.16
CA LYS A 175 23.98 -2.49 25.21
C LYS A 175 23.61 -1.98 23.83
N ARG A 176 22.66 -1.01 23.79
CA ARG A 176 22.40 -0.21 22.62
C ARG A 176 23.67 0.53 22.17
N GLN A 177 23.89 0.59 20.88
CA GLN A 177 24.94 1.41 20.27
C GLN A 177 24.32 2.68 19.68
N GLU A 178 25.15 3.68 19.42
CA GLU A 178 24.76 4.87 18.70
C GLU A 178 24.28 4.50 17.27
N LYS A 179 23.33 5.26 16.75
CA LYS A 179 22.79 5.06 15.39
C LYS A 179 22.23 3.65 15.11
N GLU A 180 21.58 3.06 16.09
CA GLU A 180 20.78 1.85 15.91
C GLU A 180 19.29 2.20 15.78
N ILE A 181 18.59 1.49 14.88
CA ILE A 181 17.13 1.37 14.91
C ILE A 181 16.83 -0.04 15.39
N GLY A 182 16.20 -0.16 16.57
CA GLY A 182 15.64 -1.44 17.01
C GLY A 182 14.35 -1.75 16.28
N ILE A 183 14.18 -3.00 15.85
CA ILE A 183 13.01 -3.44 15.08
C ILE A 183 12.44 -4.68 15.74
N HIS A 184 11.19 -4.61 16.21
CA HIS A 184 10.54 -5.65 16.99
C HIS A 184 9.24 -6.10 16.34
N ALA A 185 9.12 -7.38 16.05
CA ALA A 185 7.94 -7.98 15.44
C ALA A 185 7.21 -8.87 16.43
N VAL A 186 6.00 -8.47 16.83
CA VAL A 186 5.12 -9.24 17.71
C VAL A 186 4.08 -9.99 16.87
N ARG A 187 3.86 -11.27 17.16
CA ARG A 187 2.86 -12.13 16.52
C ARG A 187 1.92 -12.69 17.56
N GLY A 188 0.60 -12.40 17.47
CA GLY A 188 -0.36 -12.85 18.45
C GLY A 188 -1.80 -12.73 18.01
N GLY A 189 -2.61 -13.71 18.35
CA GLY A 189 -4.06 -13.71 18.16
C GLY A 189 -4.48 -13.32 16.73
N THR A 190 -5.41 -12.40 16.66
CA THR A 190 -6.02 -11.87 15.43
C THR A 190 -5.71 -10.40 15.20
N ILE A 191 -4.63 -9.87 15.79
CA ILE A 191 -4.20 -8.47 15.61
C ILE A 191 -4.11 -8.15 14.13
N VAL A 192 -4.85 -7.15 13.68
CA VAL A 192 -4.89 -6.76 12.25
C VAL A 192 -3.57 -6.13 11.85
N GLY A 193 -3.06 -5.20 12.66
CA GLY A 193 -1.77 -4.55 12.47
C GLY A 193 -1.63 -3.32 13.36
N GLU A 194 -0.53 -3.25 14.11
CA GLU A 194 -0.11 -2.06 14.85
C GLU A 194 1.31 -1.73 14.47
N HIS A 195 1.61 -0.45 14.34
CA HIS A 195 2.94 0.05 14.05
C HIS A 195 3.21 1.27 14.92
N GLU A 196 4.31 1.25 15.62
CA GLU A 196 4.70 2.27 16.57
C GLU A 196 6.18 2.60 16.37
N VAL A 197 6.51 3.89 16.34
CA VAL A 197 7.88 4.37 16.35
C VAL A 197 8.09 5.20 17.60
N ILE A 198 9.08 4.83 18.38
CA ILE A 198 9.48 5.45 19.62
C ILE A 198 10.74 6.26 19.36
N PHE A 199 10.73 7.54 19.74
CA PHE A 199 11.90 8.42 19.81
C PHE A 199 12.16 8.71 21.28
N ALA A 200 13.24 8.13 21.83
CA ALA A 200 13.60 8.24 23.24
C ALA A 200 14.80 9.15 23.40
N GLY A 201 14.59 10.30 24.02
CA GLY A 201 15.59 11.28 24.40
C GLY A 201 15.94 11.21 25.88
N GLU A 202 16.70 12.19 26.37
CA GLU A 202 16.97 12.38 27.79
C GLU A 202 15.73 12.94 28.49
N ASP A 203 15.18 12.20 29.44
CA ASP A 203 13.99 12.55 30.24
C ASP A 203 12.68 12.72 29.47
N GLU A 204 12.61 12.37 28.17
CA GLU A 204 11.37 12.41 27.39
C GLU A 204 11.30 11.30 26.34
N VAL A 205 10.08 10.94 25.97
CA VAL A 205 9.79 9.96 24.91
C VAL A 205 8.66 10.48 24.02
N ILE A 206 8.81 10.36 22.72
CA ILE A 206 7.75 10.61 21.74
C ILE A 206 7.40 9.28 21.07
N GLU A 207 6.11 8.93 21.07
CA GLU A 207 5.58 7.74 20.43
C GLU A 207 4.62 8.14 19.31
N ILE A 208 4.83 7.61 18.10
CA ILE A 208 3.95 7.82 16.96
C ILE A 208 3.39 6.47 16.55
N LYS A 209 2.08 6.28 16.70
CA LYS A 209 1.44 4.97 16.54
C LYS A 209 0.28 4.99 15.57
N HIS A 210 0.16 3.93 14.78
CA HIS A 210 -1.00 3.60 13.97
C HIS A 210 -1.54 2.21 14.35
N THR A 211 -2.85 2.11 14.52
CA THR A 211 -3.55 0.84 14.78
C THR A 211 -4.57 0.59 13.67
N ALA A 212 -4.40 -0.49 12.93
CA ALA A 212 -5.36 -0.96 11.95
C ALA A 212 -6.46 -1.77 12.63
N LEU A 213 -7.71 -1.37 12.46
CA LEU A 213 -8.87 -2.09 13.00
C LEU A 213 -9.46 -3.08 12.00
N SER A 214 -9.26 -2.87 10.70
CA SER A 214 -9.70 -3.76 9.63
C SER A 214 -8.94 -3.51 8.33
N LYS A 215 -9.02 -4.46 7.39
CA LYS A 215 -8.49 -4.30 6.03
C LYS A 215 -9.25 -3.26 5.19
N LYS A 216 -10.42 -2.78 5.65
CA LYS A 216 -11.21 -1.73 4.94
C LYS A 216 -10.39 -0.44 4.73
N MET A 217 -9.39 -0.17 5.57
CA MET A 217 -8.51 1.00 5.39
C MET A 217 -7.76 0.98 4.04
N PHE A 218 -7.35 -0.19 3.55
CA PHE A 218 -6.70 -0.32 2.24
C PHE A 218 -7.69 -0.11 1.09
N ALA A 219 -8.93 -0.65 1.22
CA ALA A 219 -9.99 -0.41 0.26
C ALA A 219 -10.34 1.09 0.19
N LYS A 220 -10.51 1.75 1.34
CA LYS A 220 -10.73 3.20 1.40
C LYS A 220 -9.62 3.97 0.68
N GLY A 221 -8.37 3.66 0.97
CA GLY A 221 -7.23 4.37 0.38
C GLY A 221 -7.11 4.13 -1.13
N SER A 222 -7.34 2.90 -1.62
CA SER A 222 -7.31 2.62 -3.06
C SER A 222 -8.47 3.31 -3.81
N VAL A 223 -9.65 3.40 -3.20
CA VAL A 223 -10.77 4.18 -3.74
C VAL A 223 -10.44 5.67 -3.77
N THR A 224 -9.86 6.21 -2.69
CA THR A 224 -9.40 7.61 -2.66
C THR A 224 -8.36 7.86 -3.76
N ALA A 225 -7.42 6.94 -3.97
CA ALA A 225 -6.44 7.04 -5.04
C ALA A 225 -7.09 6.99 -6.44
N ALA A 226 -8.09 6.13 -6.63
CA ALA A 226 -8.82 6.03 -7.89
C ALA A 226 -9.63 7.29 -8.20
N GLN A 227 -10.33 7.85 -7.20
CA GLN A 227 -11.07 9.11 -7.35
C GLN A 227 -10.14 10.26 -7.70
N TRP A 228 -9.00 10.37 -6.99
CA TRP A 228 -7.98 11.37 -7.27
C TRP A 228 -7.40 11.19 -8.68
N LEU A 229 -7.00 9.97 -9.04
CA LEU A 229 -6.41 9.65 -10.34
C LEU A 229 -7.39 9.91 -11.49
N ASN A 230 -8.70 9.68 -11.28
CA ASN A 230 -9.71 9.98 -12.27
C ASN A 230 -9.76 11.47 -12.63
N SER A 231 -9.43 12.36 -11.71
CA SER A 231 -9.37 13.81 -11.93
C SER A 231 -8.05 14.30 -12.53
N VAL A 232 -7.05 13.42 -12.70
CA VAL A 232 -5.73 13.78 -13.23
C VAL A 232 -5.59 13.30 -14.67
N ASP A 233 -5.28 14.21 -15.61
CA ASP A 233 -5.16 13.87 -17.03
C ASP A 233 -3.72 13.56 -17.48
N LYS A 234 -2.72 13.98 -16.70
CA LYS A 234 -1.32 13.80 -17.09
C LYS A 234 -0.87 12.36 -16.89
N PRO A 235 -0.38 11.65 -17.95
CA PRO A 235 0.28 10.37 -17.79
C PRO A 235 1.54 10.50 -16.92
N ARG A 236 1.61 9.71 -15.87
CA ARG A 236 2.75 9.67 -14.95
C ARG A 236 2.56 8.52 -13.96
N LEU A 237 3.67 8.02 -13.40
CA LEU A 237 3.65 7.23 -12.18
C LEU A 237 3.48 8.14 -10.98
N TYR A 238 2.42 7.90 -10.21
CA TYR A 238 2.07 8.62 -8.99
C TYR A 238 2.19 7.69 -7.78
N SER A 239 2.42 8.29 -6.63
CA SER A 239 2.46 7.64 -5.32
C SER A 239 1.28 8.05 -4.46
N MET A 240 1.14 7.46 -3.27
CA MET A 240 0.17 7.94 -2.28
C MET A 240 0.51 9.33 -1.74
N LYS A 241 1.76 9.81 -1.85
CA LYS A 241 2.10 11.21 -1.51
C LYS A 241 1.41 12.18 -2.46
N ASP A 242 1.45 11.90 -3.77
CA ASP A 242 0.75 12.72 -4.77
C ASP A 242 -0.77 12.76 -4.48
N VAL A 243 -1.37 11.60 -4.16
CA VAL A 243 -2.80 11.48 -3.80
C VAL A 243 -3.18 12.30 -2.57
N LEU A 244 -2.29 12.36 -1.58
CA LEU A 244 -2.50 13.07 -0.31
C LEU A 244 -2.05 14.53 -0.35
N GLY A 245 -1.41 14.99 -1.43
CA GLY A 245 -0.83 16.34 -1.52
C GLY A 245 0.30 16.56 -0.53
N ILE A 246 1.11 15.52 -0.27
CA ILE A 246 2.27 15.57 0.60
C ILE A 246 3.52 15.84 -0.28
N GLU A 247 4.26 16.86 0.06
CA GLU A 247 5.52 17.25 -0.61
C GLU A 247 6.74 16.46 -0.10
#